data_fc00a9f6fa6cfe6c17f705dbd510af38
#
_entry.id   fc00a9f6fa6cfe6c17f705dbd510af38
#
_cell.length_a   1.000
_cell.length_b   1.000
_cell.length_c   1.000
_cell.angle_alpha   90.00
_cell.angle_beta   90.00
_cell.angle_gamma   90.00
#
_symmetry.space_group_name_H-M   'P 1'
#
loop_
_entity.id
_entity.type
_entity.pdbx_description
1 polymer ?
#
loop_
_entity_poly.entity_id
_entity_poly.type
_entity_poly.pdbx_seq_one_letter_code
_entity_poly.pdbx_strand_id
1 'polypeptide(L)'
;MIPGTAFERRGIAAFGLRISRSQHISAAMHFINLLFRANNHLSNLLFRAYYHLSNLPFRAKGAMVRLYQVNSLRGVRAAMTEEKDPVVLKRKLYDRLLEWKNKSRGTSALMINGARRVGKSFLCRQFAENEYESYIMIDFGNAPVEILDLFKYDSSNLDLFFAKLSAFYSTLLHKRSSVIIFDEVQQYPRARQLIKYLVEDGRYDYIETGSLIRIRKNVQDIIIPSEEERVEMFPLDLEEFLWALGDFATMPLVRSCFNNRTPLGQALHRKVMNDFRQYVIVGGMPQAVLAYLRNKEFESVDAVKRQIITLYRNDVSKFAAGYEDKVIAVFDGIPGQLSKKEKKYRLSSISKEARFRNFEDSFIWLHEAMIVNTSLNATDPHVGLALSADKATQKCYMADTGLLITLAFMDKPFVENELYRAVLFDRLEINEGMIMENAVAQMLRTQGHKLYFYSRNDPNNRENHMEIDFLITEERKIAPIEVKSGKYRSHSSLDKFRKKFSKSLGSSYILYTNDVMVKDGIVHLPLYMAMLL
;
A
#
# COMPACT_ATOMS: atom_id res chain seq x y z
N MET A 1 11.55 62.19 36.12
CA MET A 1 10.99 61.70 37.38
C MET A 1 10.14 60.47 37.07
N ILE A 2 10.68 59.30 37.28
CA ILE A 2 9.99 58.04 37.64
C ILE A 2 11.09 57.09 38.04
N PRO A 3 11.04 56.46 39.23
CA PRO A 3 12.12 55.62 39.78
C PRO A 3 12.05 54.22 39.26
N GLY A 4 13.22 53.70 38.83
CA GLY A 4 13.39 52.31 38.44
C GLY A 4 13.37 51.36 39.62
N THR A 5 12.59 50.32 39.53
CA THR A 5 12.43 49.33 40.58
C THR A 5 13.61 48.33 40.59
N ALA A 6 14.21 48.23 41.76
CA ALA A 6 15.26 47.31 42.12
C ALA A 6 14.76 45.87 42.29
N PHE A 7 14.56 45.11 41.22
CA PHE A 7 14.15 43.71 41.31
C PHE A 7 14.97 42.70 40.47
N GLU A 8 16.05 43.17 39.83
CA GLU A 8 16.87 42.28 38.95
C GLU A 8 18.26 41.92 39.50
N ARG A 9 18.53 42.15 40.79
CA ARG A 9 19.87 41.87 41.33
C ARG A 9 19.92 40.83 42.47
N ARG A 10 18.93 40.00 42.65
CA ARG A 10 18.92 38.94 43.72
C ARG A 10 18.71 37.51 43.24
N GLY A 11 18.96 37.16 41.97
CA GLY A 11 18.76 35.81 41.43
C GLY A 11 20.00 35.05 40.94
N ILE A 12 21.23 35.58 41.08
CA ILE A 12 22.42 34.94 40.49
C ILE A 12 23.53 34.64 41.56
N ALA A 13 23.22 34.56 42.79
CA ALA A 13 24.22 34.36 43.85
C ALA A 13 23.99 33.11 44.71
N ALA A 14 23.53 32.00 44.20
CA ALA A 14 23.43 30.73 44.96
C ALA A 14 23.39 29.48 44.08
N PHE A 15 24.39 29.24 43.20
CA PHE A 15 24.71 27.86 42.76
C PHE A 15 26.19 27.83 42.31
N GLY A 16 27.08 27.88 43.30
CA GLY A 16 28.53 27.65 43.11
C GLY A 16 28.83 26.15 43.03
N LEU A 17 28.38 25.46 41.98
CA LEU A 17 28.88 24.15 41.66
C LEU A 17 30.17 24.30 40.82
N ARG A 18 31.31 24.01 41.43
CA ARG A 18 32.58 23.75 40.75
C ARG A 18 32.45 22.49 39.92
N ILE A 19 31.95 22.63 38.69
CA ILE A 19 31.98 21.55 37.71
C ILE A 19 33.35 21.52 37.06
N SER A 20 34.06 20.41 37.10
CA SER A 20 35.39 20.25 36.55
C SER A 20 35.39 20.42 35.01
N ARG A 21 36.54 20.84 34.44
CA ARG A 21 36.73 21.07 33.00
C ARG A 21 36.29 19.87 32.12
N SER A 22 36.42 18.65 32.64
CA SER A 22 36.00 17.39 31.95
C SER A 22 34.50 17.22 31.86
N GLN A 23 33.70 17.71 32.82
CA GLN A 23 32.24 17.57 32.84
C GLN A 23 31.56 18.53 31.85
N HIS A 24 32.11 19.70 31.61
CA HIS A 24 31.59 20.61 30.57
C HIS A 24 31.84 20.08 29.16
N ILE A 25 32.97 19.43 28.92
CA ILE A 25 33.29 18.79 27.65
C ILE A 25 32.38 17.56 27.44
N SER A 26 32.13 16.78 28.48
CA SER A 26 31.25 15.61 28.44
C SER A 26 29.78 15.99 28.17
N ALA A 27 29.26 17.03 28.83
CA ALA A 27 27.89 17.53 28.60
C ALA A 27 27.72 18.11 27.18
N ALA A 28 28.74 18.86 26.68
CA ALA A 28 28.72 19.35 25.31
C ALA A 28 28.79 18.22 24.28
N MET A 29 29.58 17.18 24.51
CA MET A 29 29.68 16.01 23.65
C MET A 29 28.38 15.17 23.68
N HIS A 30 27.73 15.08 24.82
CA HIS A 30 26.44 14.40 24.91
C HIS A 30 25.33 15.15 24.17
N PHE A 31 25.31 16.47 24.26
CA PHE A 31 24.38 17.32 23.51
C PHE A 31 24.65 17.30 22.00
N ILE A 32 25.91 17.30 21.58
CA ILE A 32 26.31 17.13 20.18
C ILE A 32 25.91 15.76 19.65
N ASN A 33 26.07 14.68 20.43
CA ASN A 33 25.64 13.34 20.04
C ASN A 33 24.11 13.20 19.93
N LEU A 34 23.33 13.91 20.75
CA LEU A 34 21.87 13.98 20.63
C LEU A 34 21.45 14.73 19.35
N LEU A 35 22.13 15.82 19.00
CA LEU A 35 21.90 16.55 17.75
C LEU A 35 22.37 15.76 16.51
N PHE A 36 23.43 14.94 16.63
CA PHE A 36 23.91 14.06 15.56
C PHE A 36 22.91 12.96 15.19
N ARG A 37 22.09 12.52 16.14
CA ARG A 37 21.02 11.56 15.89
C ARG A 37 19.80 12.20 15.22
N ALA A 38 19.66 13.52 15.27
CA ALA A 38 18.47 14.20 14.78
C ALA A 38 18.56 14.71 13.33
N ASN A 39 19.75 15.08 12.79
CA ASN A 39 19.82 15.57 11.40
C ASN A 39 21.24 15.64 10.82
N ASN A 40 21.54 14.88 9.74
CA ASN A 40 22.86 14.78 9.10
C ASN A 40 23.38 16.10 8.48
N HIS A 41 22.52 17.06 8.14
CA HIS A 41 22.92 18.35 7.55
C HIS A 41 23.37 19.38 8.60
N LEU A 42 22.70 19.41 9.75
CA LEU A 42 23.09 20.28 10.88
C LEU A 42 24.40 19.81 11.54
N SER A 43 24.66 18.51 11.55
CA SER A 43 25.85 17.92 12.13
C SER A 43 27.13 18.38 11.42
N ASN A 44 27.15 18.55 10.11
CA ASN A 44 28.30 19.03 9.35
C ASN A 44 28.61 20.52 9.61
N LEU A 45 27.60 21.33 9.82
CA LEU A 45 27.76 22.75 10.16
C LEU A 45 28.25 22.93 11.60
N LEU A 46 27.74 22.14 12.54
CA LEU A 46 28.16 22.15 13.95
C LEU A 46 29.57 21.60 14.13
N PHE A 47 29.98 20.58 13.36
CA PHE A 47 31.35 20.05 13.38
C PHE A 47 32.38 21.07 12.88
N ARG A 48 32.09 21.80 11.80
CA ARG A 48 32.92 22.88 11.29
C ARG A 48 33.03 24.03 12.29
N ALA A 49 31.94 24.43 12.91
CA ALA A 49 31.91 25.46 13.94
C ALA A 49 32.73 25.06 15.20
N TYR A 50 32.62 23.79 15.61
CA TYR A 50 33.41 23.25 16.74
C TYR A 50 34.92 23.25 16.44
N TYR A 51 35.34 22.88 15.24
CA TYR A 51 36.74 22.87 14.83
C TYR A 51 37.33 24.28 14.82
N HIS A 52 36.61 25.29 14.38
CA HIS A 52 37.01 26.68 14.43
C HIS A 52 37.05 27.27 15.85
N LEU A 53 36.10 26.87 16.73
CA LEU A 53 36.04 27.30 18.12
C LEU A 53 37.15 26.68 19.00
N SER A 54 37.63 25.48 18.68
CA SER A 54 38.72 24.83 19.45
C SER A 54 40.06 25.56 19.31
N ASN A 55 40.24 26.32 18.25
CA ASN A 55 41.48 27.01 17.94
C ASN A 55 41.55 28.50 18.35
N LEU A 56 40.51 29.03 19.01
CA LEU A 56 40.47 30.44 19.44
C LEU A 56 41.01 30.65 20.86
N PRO A 57 41.66 31.85 21.16
CA PRO A 57 42.12 32.18 22.50
C PRO A 57 40.98 32.27 23.51
N PHE A 58 41.29 31.94 24.76
CA PHE A 58 40.29 31.70 25.84
C PHE A 58 39.28 32.84 26.10
N ARG A 59 39.66 34.13 25.89
CA ARG A 59 38.75 35.28 26.07
C ARG A 59 37.73 35.47 24.96
N ALA A 60 37.98 35.01 23.76
CA ALA A 60 37.05 35.12 22.63
C ALA A 60 35.97 34.00 22.64
N LYS A 61 36.25 32.88 23.30
CA LYS A 61 35.34 31.73 23.39
C LYS A 61 34.03 32.03 24.16
N GLY A 62 34.08 32.84 25.20
CA GLY A 62 32.92 33.15 26.05
C GLY A 62 31.85 34.03 25.37
N ALA A 63 32.28 35.02 24.58
CA ALA A 63 31.38 35.93 23.88
C ALA A 63 30.73 35.26 22.65
N MET A 64 31.50 34.46 21.93
CA MET A 64 31.04 33.77 20.71
C MET A 64 30.10 32.57 21.03
N VAL A 65 30.33 31.87 22.12
CA VAL A 65 29.42 30.80 22.60
C VAL A 65 28.05 31.38 22.98
N ARG A 66 27.97 32.57 23.59
CA ARG A 66 26.70 33.23 23.89
C ARG A 66 25.95 33.70 22.63
N LEU A 67 26.65 34.23 21.64
CA LEU A 67 26.06 34.65 20.37
C LEU A 67 25.58 33.44 19.54
N TYR A 68 26.32 32.34 19.59
CA TYR A 68 25.96 31.11 18.89
C TYR A 68 24.77 30.39 19.55
N GLN A 69 24.69 30.40 20.90
CA GLN A 69 23.54 29.87 21.62
C GLN A 69 22.24 30.65 21.35
N VAL A 70 22.30 31.99 21.24
CA VAL A 70 21.13 32.81 20.93
C VAL A 70 20.66 32.64 19.49
N ASN A 71 21.62 32.57 18.54
CA ASN A 71 21.29 32.43 17.11
C ASN A 71 20.97 30.99 16.72
N SER A 72 21.60 29.96 17.33
CA SER A 72 21.23 28.55 17.10
C SER A 72 19.89 28.19 17.69
N LEU A 73 19.53 28.74 18.87
CA LEU A 73 18.19 28.54 19.45
C LEU A 73 17.09 29.22 18.63
N ARG A 74 17.35 30.34 17.96
CA ARG A 74 16.43 30.95 16.99
C ARG A 74 16.35 30.16 15.70
N GLY A 75 17.46 29.68 15.15
CA GLY A 75 17.50 28.82 13.96
C GLY A 75 16.86 27.44 14.19
N VAL A 76 17.15 26.81 15.34
CA VAL A 76 16.55 25.52 15.75
C VAL A 76 15.05 25.69 16.03
N ARG A 77 14.61 26.81 16.63
CA ARG A 77 13.17 27.06 16.81
C ARG A 77 12.46 27.30 15.46
N ALA A 78 13.08 27.98 14.50
CA ALA A 78 12.52 28.14 13.16
C ALA A 78 12.51 26.83 12.37
N ALA A 79 13.56 25.98 12.51
CA ALA A 79 13.62 24.67 11.88
C ALA A 79 12.69 23.63 12.55
N MET A 80 12.49 23.70 13.87
CA MET A 80 11.55 22.83 14.58
C MET A 80 10.07 23.18 14.36
N THR A 81 9.76 24.33 13.76
CA THR A 81 8.36 24.70 13.41
C THR A 81 7.94 24.18 12.03
N GLU A 82 8.83 23.54 11.24
CA GLU A 82 8.50 23.02 9.90
C GLU A 82 8.63 21.49 9.73
N GLU A 83 9.20 20.74 10.67
CA GLU A 83 9.09 19.29 10.66
C GLU A 83 7.78 18.87 11.34
N LYS A 84 6.70 18.80 10.56
CA LYS A 84 5.54 18.00 10.94
C LYS A 84 6.04 16.57 11.15
N ASP A 85 5.72 15.97 12.30
CA ASP A 85 5.95 14.54 12.54
C ASP A 85 5.61 13.75 11.29
N PRO A 86 6.43 12.76 10.90
CA PRO A 86 6.17 12.00 9.70
C PRO A 86 4.75 11.39 9.79
N VAL A 87 3.88 11.77 8.86
CA VAL A 87 2.50 11.27 8.83
C VAL A 87 2.54 9.76 8.69
N VAL A 88 2.18 9.06 9.74
CA VAL A 88 2.07 7.60 9.75
C VAL A 88 0.68 7.21 9.24
N LEU A 89 0.65 6.48 8.12
CA LEU A 89 -0.61 6.00 7.56
C LEU A 89 -1.09 4.76 8.33
N LYS A 90 -2.25 4.86 8.96
CA LYS A 90 -2.88 3.72 9.63
C LYS A 90 -3.31 2.68 8.60
N ARG A 91 -2.99 1.41 8.86
CA ARG A 91 -3.30 0.28 7.98
C ARG A 91 -4.13 -0.78 8.72
N LYS A 92 -5.18 -1.28 8.09
CA LYS A 92 -6.02 -2.38 8.60
C LYS A 92 -5.21 -3.67 8.80
N LEU A 93 -4.21 -3.87 7.95
CA LEU A 93 -3.33 -5.03 8.06
C LEU A 93 -2.56 -5.08 9.39
N TYR A 94 -2.36 -3.94 10.08
CA TYR A 94 -1.72 -3.91 11.40
C TYR A 94 -2.48 -4.77 12.42
N ASP A 95 -3.81 -4.68 12.44
CA ASP A 95 -4.65 -5.46 13.35
C ASP A 95 -4.53 -6.97 13.03
N ARG A 96 -4.36 -7.34 11.75
CA ARG A 96 -4.13 -8.71 11.33
C ARG A 96 -2.76 -9.25 11.79
N LEU A 97 -1.73 -8.40 11.82
CA LEU A 97 -0.42 -8.76 12.39
C LEU A 97 -0.53 -9.02 13.89
N LEU A 98 -1.31 -8.20 14.61
CA LEU A 98 -1.60 -8.42 16.04
C LEU A 98 -2.33 -9.75 16.30
N GLU A 99 -3.34 -10.06 15.49
CA GLU A 99 -4.04 -11.33 15.56
C GLU A 99 -3.09 -12.51 15.33
N TRP A 100 -2.24 -12.44 14.31
CA TRP A 100 -1.24 -13.47 14.03
C TRP A 100 -0.28 -13.63 15.21
N LYS A 101 0.31 -12.57 15.73
CA LYS A 101 1.23 -12.61 16.88
C LYS A 101 0.60 -13.32 18.09
N ASN A 102 -0.65 -12.95 18.41
CA ASN A 102 -1.36 -13.51 19.55
C ASN A 102 -1.78 -14.96 19.36
N LYS A 103 -2.15 -15.36 18.14
CA LYS A 103 -2.64 -16.69 17.79
C LYS A 103 -1.48 -17.67 17.57
N SER A 104 -0.50 -17.30 16.76
CA SER A 104 0.59 -18.20 16.37
C SER A 104 1.52 -18.50 17.54
N ARG A 105 1.81 -17.50 18.40
CA ARG A 105 2.75 -17.61 19.53
C ARG A 105 4.07 -18.28 19.11
N GLY A 106 4.54 -17.97 17.88
CA GLY A 106 5.78 -18.49 17.31
C GLY A 106 5.66 -19.84 16.61
N THR A 107 4.47 -20.42 16.46
CA THR A 107 4.27 -21.68 15.74
C THR A 107 4.16 -21.50 14.23
N SER A 108 4.08 -20.26 13.74
CA SER A 108 4.12 -19.95 12.31
C SER A 108 4.84 -18.63 12.06
N ALA A 109 5.51 -18.53 10.92
CA ALA A 109 5.99 -17.27 10.36
C ALA A 109 4.86 -16.55 9.61
N LEU A 110 4.97 -15.24 9.42
CA LEU A 110 4.02 -14.45 8.65
C LEU A 110 4.65 -13.94 7.35
N MET A 111 4.11 -14.35 6.21
CA MET A 111 4.51 -13.85 4.89
C MET A 111 3.56 -12.76 4.40
N ILE A 112 4.08 -11.55 4.23
CA ILE A 112 3.34 -10.40 3.70
C ILE A 112 3.66 -10.23 2.22
N ASN A 113 2.70 -10.57 1.37
CA ASN A 113 2.78 -10.36 -0.07
C ASN A 113 2.10 -9.05 -0.46
N GLY A 114 2.61 -8.38 -1.48
CA GLY A 114 2.00 -7.16 -1.98
C GLY A 114 2.83 -6.51 -3.07
N ALA A 115 2.20 -5.64 -3.85
CA ALA A 115 2.89 -4.90 -4.89
C ALA A 115 4.10 -4.11 -4.33
N ARG A 116 5.05 -3.81 -5.20
CA ARG A 116 6.15 -2.93 -4.82
C ARG A 116 5.61 -1.54 -4.44
N ARG A 117 6.20 -0.90 -3.40
CA ARG A 117 5.81 0.42 -2.88
C ARG A 117 4.45 0.47 -2.16
N VAL A 118 3.83 -0.66 -1.83
CA VAL A 118 2.57 -0.69 -1.07
C VAL A 118 2.77 -0.47 0.44
N GLY A 119 4.02 -0.46 0.92
CA GLY A 119 4.37 -0.12 2.30
C GLY A 119 4.69 -1.30 3.22
N LYS A 120 4.99 -2.50 2.68
CA LYS A 120 5.29 -3.72 3.47
C LYS A 120 6.37 -3.51 4.51
N SER A 121 7.58 -3.11 4.08
CA SER A 121 8.75 -2.91 4.96
C SER A 121 8.49 -1.86 6.04
N PHE A 122 7.75 -0.80 5.70
CA PHE A 122 7.36 0.23 6.67
C PHE A 122 6.44 -0.32 7.74
N LEU A 123 5.38 -1.05 7.34
CA LEU A 123 4.43 -1.67 8.26
C LEU A 123 5.11 -2.68 9.19
N CYS A 124 6.00 -3.52 8.65
CA CYS A 124 6.74 -4.50 9.45
C CYS A 124 7.63 -3.83 10.50
N ARG A 125 8.35 -2.76 10.11
CA ARG A 125 9.18 -2.00 11.04
C ARG A 125 8.35 -1.35 12.13
N GLN A 126 7.27 -0.64 11.77
CA GLN A 126 6.37 -0.02 12.72
C GLN A 126 5.78 -1.05 13.69
N PHE A 127 5.38 -2.21 13.18
CA PHE A 127 4.85 -3.29 14.01
C PHE A 127 5.91 -3.84 14.96
N ALA A 128 7.13 -4.03 14.49
CA ALA A 128 8.24 -4.50 15.32
C ALA A 128 8.60 -3.51 16.44
N GLU A 129 8.66 -2.21 16.09
CA GLU A 129 8.97 -1.14 17.05
C GLU A 129 7.90 -0.99 18.15
N ASN A 130 6.65 -1.25 17.82
CA ASN A 130 5.54 -1.08 18.79
C ASN A 130 5.26 -2.33 19.62
N GLU A 131 5.49 -3.52 19.05
CA GLU A 131 4.96 -4.76 19.60
C GLU A 131 6.03 -5.71 20.17
N TYR A 132 7.32 -5.40 19.99
CA TYR A 132 8.43 -6.23 20.46
C TYR A 132 9.47 -5.44 21.22
N GLU A 133 10.17 -6.10 22.14
CA GLU A 133 11.26 -5.48 22.92
C GLU A 133 12.48 -5.15 22.05
N SER A 134 12.72 -6.00 21.03
CA SER A 134 13.77 -5.79 20.04
C SER A 134 13.43 -6.45 18.72
N TYR A 135 14.05 -5.98 17.65
CA TYR A 135 13.90 -6.60 16.33
C TYR A 135 15.17 -6.51 15.50
N ILE A 136 15.32 -7.44 14.57
CA ILE A 136 16.32 -7.37 13.49
C ILE A 136 15.58 -7.39 12.17
N MET A 137 15.90 -6.44 11.28
CA MET A 137 15.35 -6.40 9.93
C MET A 137 16.47 -6.59 8.91
N ILE A 138 16.40 -7.66 8.14
CA ILE A 138 17.37 -8.05 7.12
C ILE A 138 16.76 -7.74 5.76
N ASP A 139 17.27 -6.70 5.08
CA ASP A 139 16.91 -6.40 3.70
C ASP A 139 17.77 -7.24 2.74
N PHE A 140 17.21 -8.33 2.21
CA PHE A 140 17.91 -9.19 1.25
C PHE A 140 18.12 -8.56 -0.12
N GLY A 141 17.49 -7.42 -0.39
CA GLY A 141 17.79 -6.62 -1.58
C GLY A 141 19.16 -5.93 -1.51
N ASN A 142 19.70 -5.74 -0.29
CA ASN A 142 20.96 -5.04 -0.03
C ASN A 142 21.71 -5.65 1.18
N ALA A 143 21.56 -6.94 1.43
CA ALA A 143 22.22 -7.59 2.56
C ALA A 143 23.74 -7.71 2.34
N PRO A 144 24.58 -7.39 3.37
CA PRO A 144 26.01 -7.63 3.34
C PRO A 144 26.33 -9.11 3.16
N VAL A 145 27.49 -9.40 2.53
CA VAL A 145 27.93 -10.78 2.26
C VAL A 145 28.07 -11.59 3.55
N GLU A 146 28.52 -10.95 4.62
CA GLU A 146 28.69 -11.55 5.96
C GLU A 146 27.34 -12.09 6.48
N ILE A 147 26.25 -11.39 6.23
CA ILE A 147 24.91 -11.84 6.60
C ILE A 147 24.47 -13.01 5.72
N LEU A 148 24.69 -12.95 4.41
CA LEU A 148 24.36 -14.05 3.50
C LEU A 148 25.13 -15.32 3.86
N ASP A 149 26.39 -15.19 4.28
CA ASP A 149 27.25 -16.29 4.73
C ASP A 149 26.76 -16.95 6.03
N LEU A 150 26.16 -16.19 6.96
CA LEU A 150 25.52 -16.78 8.14
C LEU A 150 24.43 -17.79 7.74
N PHE A 151 23.57 -17.42 6.82
CA PHE A 151 22.52 -18.33 6.31
C PHE A 151 23.11 -19.53 5.56
N LYS A 152 24.29 -19.38 4.97
CA LYS A 152 24.92 -20.41 4.16
C LYS A 152 25.71 -21.43 5.01
N TYR A 153 26.43 -20.97 6.00
CA TYR A 153 27.42 -21.80 6.72
C TYR A 153 27.03 -22.08 8.17
N ASP A 154 26.34 -21.15 8.85
CA ASP A 154 26.06 -21.28 10.28
C ASP A 154 24.63 -21.77 10.59
N SER A 155 23.78 -21.93 9.56
CA SER A 155 22.36 -22.32 9.73
C SER A 155 22.13 -23.69 10.37
N SER A 156 23.16 -24.55 10.44
CA SER A 156 23.10 -25.83 11.14
C SER A 156 23.28 -25.72 12.66
N ASN A 157 23.80 -24.58 13.16
CA ASN A 157 23.93 -24.28 14.57
C ASN A 157 23.25 -22.96 14.90
N LEU A 158 21.96 -23.04 15.28
CA LEU A 158 21.13 -21.86 15.51
C LEU A 158 21.62 -20.99 16.68
N ASP A 159 22.31 -21.56 17.68
CA ASP A 159 22.88 -20.75 18.78
C ASP A 159 23.97 -19.83 18.27
N LEU A 160 24.89 -20.37 17.47
CA LEU A 160 25.95 -19.59 16.84
C LEU A 160 25.39 -18.61 15.82
N PHE A 161 24.40 -19.03 15.02
CA PHE A 161 23.72 -18.19 14.04
C PHE A 161 23.12 -16.94 14.69
N PHE A 162 22.31 -17.09 15.75
CA PHE A 162 21.69 -15.96 16.44
C PHE A 162 22.69 -15.10 17.21
N ALA A 163 23.73 -15.71 17.79
CA ALA A 163 24.79 -14.94 18.46
C ALA A 163 25.52 -14.01 17.47
N LYS A 164 25.90 -14.53 16.30
CA LYS A 164 26.54 -13.74 15.24
C LYS A 164 25.58 -12.66 14.68
N LEU A 165 24.31 -13.01 14.46
CA LEU A 165 23.29 -12.10 13.96
C LEU A 165 23.08 -10.94 14.94
N SER A 166 22.94 -11.22 16.24
CA SER A 166 22.84 -10.23 17.30
C SER A 166 24.06 -9.32 17.37
N ALA A 167 25.26 -9.89 17.27
CA ALA A 167 26.51 -9.13 17.28
C ALA A 167 26.63 -8.21 16.06
N PHE A 168 26.28 -8.69 14.86
CA PHE A 168 26.33 -7.91 13.64
C PHE A 168 25.40 -6.68 13.68
N TYR A 169 24.15 -6.88 14.13
CA TYR A 169 23.15 -5.81 14.24
C TYR A 169 23.24 -5.04 15.56
N SER A 170 24.17 -5.40 16.46
CA SER A 170 24.28 -4.81 17.81
C SER A 170 22.93 -4.80 18.55
N THR A 171 22.16 -5.87 18.39
CA THR A 171 20.79 -5.98 18.92
C THR A 171 20.68 -7.26 19.76
N LEU A 172 20.30 -7.12 21.04
CA LEU A 172 20.03 -8.26 21.91
C LEU A 172 18.65 -8.84 21.56
N LEU A 173 18.59 -10.14 21.28
CA LEU A 173 17.35 -10.84 21.00
C LEU A 173 16.81 -11.52 22.28
N HIS A 174 15.55 -11.27 22.59
CA HIS A 174 14.82 -11.79 23.75
C HIS A 174 13.88 -12.92 23.34
N LYS A 175 13.95 -14.07 24.02
CA LYS A 175 13.06 -15.21 23.71
C LYS A 175 11.59 -14.78 23.82
N ARG A 176 10.82 -15.04 22.79
CA ARG A 176 9.39 -14.72 22.64
C ARG A 176 9.02 -13.23 22.71
N SER A 177 10.00 -12.34 22.80
CA SER A 177 9.82 -10.88 22.82
C SER A 177 10.58 -10.16 21.72
N SER A 178 11.20 -10.90 20.79
CA SER A 178 11.86 -10.34 19.60
C SER A 178 11.29 -10.90 18.31
N VAL A 179 11.34 -10.09 17.25
CA VAL A 179 10.97 -10.49 15.89
C VAL A 179 12.14 -10.30 14.93
N ILE A 180 12.31 -11.25 14.01
CA ILE A 180 13.27 -11.14 12.92
C ILE A 180 12.49 -10.99 11.60
N ILE A 181 12.76 -9.89 10.88
CA ILE A 181 12.07 -9.54 9.64
C ILE A 181 13.00 -9.84 8.47
N PHE A 182 12.53 -10.67 7.54
CA PHE A 182 13.18 -11.00 6.28
C PHE A 182 12.52 -10.17 5.17
N ASP A 183 13.09 -9.00 4.88
CA ASP A 183 12.56 -8.10 3.86
C ASP A 183 13.09 -8.46 2.48
N GLU A 184 12.21 -8.43 1.45
CA GLU A 184 12.51 -8.83 0.07
C GLU A 184 13.10 -10.25 -0.02
N VAL A 185 12.56 -11.22 0.76
CA VAL A 185 13.09 -12.57 0.95
C VAL A 185 13.30 -13.36 -0.36
N GLN A 186 12.57 -13.00 -1.43
CA GLN A 186 12.76 -13.60 -2.75
C GLN A 186 14.13 -13.31 -3.38
N GLN A 187 14.88 -12.32 -2.89
CA GLN A 187 16.23 -12.02 -3.36
C GLN A 187 17.24 -13.06 -2.83
N TYR A 188 16.89 -13.75 -1.73
CA TYR A 188 17.73 -14.78 -1.14
C TYR A 188 16.90 -15.99 -0.68
N PRO A 189 16.52 -16.90 -1.60
CA PRO A 189 15.60 -18.01 -1.34
C PRO A 189 16.04 -18.97 -0.22
N ARG A 190 17.35 -19.04 0.06
CA ARG A 190 17.89 -19.87 1.14
C ARG A 190 17.41 -19.43 2.53
N ALA A 191 17.23 -18.12 2.75
CA ALA A 191 16.68 -17.64 4.01
C ALA A 191 15.27 -18.19 4.24
N ARG A 192 14.48 -18.26 3.17
CA ARG A 192 13.12 -18.80 3.23
C ARG A 192 13.09 -20.31 3.52
N GLN A 193 14.07 -21.07 3.03
CA GLN A 193 14.19 -22.52 3.36
C GLN A 193 14.41 -22.74 4.85
N LEU A 194 15.05 -21.79 5.53
CA LEU A 194 15.34 -21.92 6.97
C LEU A 194 14.12 -21.62 7.85
N ILE A 195 13.07 -20.97 7.34
CA ILE A 195 11.89 -20.58 8.13
C ILE A 195 11.33 -21.77 8.91
N LYS A 196 11.22 -22.95 8.29
CA LYS A 196 10.75 -24.16 8.98
C LYS A 196 11.55 -24.42 10.25
N TYR A 197 12.87 -24.45 10.15
CA TYR A 197 13.76 -24.76 11.29
C TYR A 197 13.78 -23.63 12.32
N LEU A 198 13.66 -22.38 11.87
CA LEU A 198 13.60 -21.21 12.74
C LEU A 198 12.30 -21.17 13.54
N VAL A 199 11.18 -21.52 12.93
CA VAL A 199 9.87 -21.63 13.60
C VAL A 199 9.87 -22.84 14.57
N GLU A 200 10.44 -23.99 14.17
CA GLU A 200 10.58 -25.18 15.02
C GLU A 200 11.44 -24.89 16.27
N ASP A 201 12.49 -24.09 16.15
CA ASP A 201 13.32 -23.61 17.27
C ASP A 201 12.52 -22.78 18.29
N GLY A 202 11.52 -22.00 17.84
CA GLY A 202 10.51 -21.33 18.66
C GLY A 202 11.01 -20.16 19.52
N ARG A 203 12.27 -19.71 19.38
CA ARG A 203 12.82 -18.61 20.20
C ARG A 203 12.25 -17.25 19.85
N TYR A 204 12.02 -16.97 18.56
CA TYR A 204 11.63 -15.67 18.05
C TYR A 204 10.44 -15.78 17.10
N ASP A 205 9.79 -14.64 16.82
CA ASP A 205 8.81 -14.55 15.76
C ASP A 205 9.49 -14.15 14.45
N TYR A 206 8.89 -14.55 13.30
CA TYR A 206 9.45 -14.30 11.97
C TYR A 206 8.40 -13.67 11.06
N ILE A 207 8.78 -12.58 10.40
CA ILE A 207 7.95 -11.93 9.37
C ILE A 207 8.78 -11.90 8.09
N GLU A 208 8.17 -12.36 7.00
CA GLU A 208 8.75 -12.29 5.66
C GLU A 208 8.00 -11.28 4.82
N THR A 209 8.70 -10.53 3.97
CA THR A 209 8.07 -9.73 2.93
C THR A 209 8.59 -10.09 1.56
N GLY A 210 7.76 -9.93 0.56
CA GLY A 210 8.19 -10.14 -0.82
C GLY A 210 7.07 -10.06 -1.85
N SER A 211 7.42 -10.36 -3.09
CA SER A 211 6.52 -10.47 -4.22
C SER A 211 6.31 -11.95 -4.58
N LEU A 212 5.05 -12.35 -4.80
CA LEU A 212 4.67 -13.74 -5.02
C LEU A 212 5.33 -14.34 -6.27
N ILE A 213 5.37 -13.58 -7.37
CA ILE A 213 5.95 -14.06 -8.63
C ILE A 213 7.45 -14.33 -8.53
N ARG A 214 8.16 -13.45 -7.83
CA ARG A 214 9.60 -13.63 -7.60
C ARG A 214 9.87 -14.88 -6.78
N ILE A 215 9.05 -15.10 -5.75
CA ILE A 215 9.15 -16.27 -4.89
C ILE A 215 8.97 -17.54 -5.72
N ARG A 216 7.93 -17.65 -6.55
CA ARG A 216 7.70 -18.83 -7.39
C ARG A 216 8.86 -19.08 -8.35
N LYS A 217 9.34 -18.06 -9.05
CA LYS A 217 10.43 -18.18 -10.01
C LYS A 217 11.75 -18.62 -9.35
N ASN A 218 12.03 -18.10 -8.15
CA ASN A 218 13.28 -18.37 -7.45
C ASN A 218 13.24 -19.64 -6.60
N VAL A 219 12.06 -20.25 -6.41
CA VAL A 219 11.88 -21.44 -5.55
C VAL A 219 11.36 -22.65 -6.32
N GLN A 220 11.64 -22.75 -7.63
CA GLN A 220 11.26 -23.94 -8.41
C GLN A 220 11.76 -25.24 -7.78
N ASP A 221 12.90 -25.20 -7.07
CA ASP A 221 13.52 -26.33 -6.40
C ASP A 221 13.48 -26.24 -4.85
N ILE A 222 12.68 -25.32 -4.29
CA ILE A 222 12.64 -25.07 -2.84
C ILE A 222 11.28 -25.46 -2.27
N ILE A 223 11.28 -26.30 -1.23
CA ILE A 223 10.07 -26.62 -0.47
C ILE A 223 9.59 -25.37 0.25
N ILE A 224 8.37 -24.94 -0.05
CA ILE A 224 7.71 -23.83 0.65
C ILE A 224 7.40 -24.30 2.07
N PRO A 225 7.77 -23.53 3.12
CA PRO A 225 7.49 -23.91 4.50
C PRO A 225 5.98 -24.09 4.72
N SER A 226 5.59 -25.16 5.40
CA SER A 226 4.21 -25.38 5.85
C SER A 226 3.87 -24.51 7.07
N GLU A 227 4.89 -24.03 7.75
CA GLU A 227 4.83 -23.22 8.97
C GLU A 227 4.68 -21.70 8.66
N GLU A 228 4.12 -21.36 7.50
CA GLU A 228 3.96 -19.98 7.02
C GLU A 228 2.48 -19.63 6.84
N GLU A 229 2.01 -18.61 7.55
CA GLU A 229 0.75 -17.94 7.23
C GLU A 229 0.98 -16.83 6.20
N ARG A 230 0.04 -16.65 5.25
CA ARG A 230 0.15 -15.66 4.18
C ARG A 230 -0.93 -14.62 4.27
N VAL A 231 -0.53 -13.36 4.14
CA VAL A 231 -1.43 -12.23 4.02
C VAL A 231 -1.07 -11.37 2.82
N GLU A 232 -2.06 -10.75 2.21
CA GLU A 232 -1.87 -9.82 1.10
C GLU A 232 -1.98 -8.39 1.58
N MET A 233 -1.04 -7.54 1.17
CA MET A 233 -1.07 -6.11 1.40
C MET A 233 -1.40 -5.37 0.13
N PHE A 234 -2.56 -4.72 0.11
CA PHE A 234 -3.04 -3.91 -0.99
C PHE A 234 -2.66 -2.42 -0.84
N PRO A 235 -2.78 -1.60 -1.87
CA PRO A 235 -2.85 -0.15 -1.71
C PRO A 235 -3.89 0.24 -0.65
N LEU A 236 -3.81 1.44 -0.07
CA LEU A 236 -4.82 1.91 0.89
C LEU A 236 -6.22 1.80 0.27
N ASP A 237 -7.17 1.27 1.03
CA ASP A 237 -8.57 1.33 0.65
C ASP A 237 -9.19 2.71 0.99
N LEU A 238 -10.46 2.91 0.63
CA LEU A 238 -11.14 4.19 0.89
C LEU A 238 -11.18 4.53 2.39
N GLU A 239 -11.39 3.56 3.27
CA GLU A 239 -11.43 3.80 4.71
C GLU A 239 -10.06 4.20 5.27
N GLU A 240 -9.00 3.53 4.84
CA GLU A 240 -7.61 3.88 5.19
C GLU A 240 -7.22 5.26 4.63
N PHE A 241 -7.71 5.61 3.44
CA PHE A 241 -7.54 6.94 2.85
C PHE A 241 -8.26 8.02 3.67
N LEU A 242 -9.49 7.77 4.11
CA LEU A 242 -10.23 8.67 4.99
C LEU A 242 -9.54 8.83 6.35
N TRP A 243 -9.00 7.76 6.93
CA TRP A 243 -8.17 7.86 8.14
C TRP A 243 -6.95 8.75 7.93
N ALA A 244 -6.30 8.65 6.77
CA ALA A 244 -5.18 9.52 6.43
C ALA A 244 -5.59 11.02 6.32
N LEU A 245 -6.85 11.28 5.98
CA LEU A 245 -7.45 12.63 6.00
C LEU A 245 -7.93 13.06 7.41
N GLY A 246 -7.85 12.18 8.41
CA GLY A 246 -8.35 12.43 9.77
C GLY A 246 -9.83 12.11 9.97
N ASP A 247 -10.51 11.50 8.99
CA ASP A 247 -11.92 11.13 9.09
C ASP A 247 -12.09 9.66 9.51
N PHE A 248 -12.37 9.46 10.79
CA PHE A 248 -12.65 8.14 11.38
C PHE A 248 -14.15 7.88 11.57
N ALA A 249 -15.00 8.86 11.32
CA ALA A 249 -16.43 8.82 11.62
C ALA A 249 -17.30 8.40 10.44
N THR A 250 -16.89 8.74 9.21
CA THR A 250 -17.70 8.54 8.01
C THR A 250 -17.95 7.07 7.71
N MET A 251 -16.92 6.21 7.73
CA MET A 251 -17.08 4.81 7.33
C MET A 251 -17.91 3.96 8.31
N PRO A 252 -17.84 4.12 9.63
CA PRO A 252 -18.77 3.44 10.54
C PRO A 252 -20.25 3.74 10.22
N LEU A 253 -20.58 4.99 9.89
CA LEU A 253 -21.94 5.38 9.50
C LEU A 253 -22.33 4.79 8.13
N VAL A 254 -21.44 4.86 7.13
CA VAL A 254 -21.65 4.21 5.81
C VAL A 254 -21.93 2.72 5.97
N ARG A 255 -21.19 2.03 6.83
CA ARG A 255 -21.38 0.61 7.15
C ARG A 255 -22.74 0.34 7.81
N SER A 256 -23.17 1.20 8.73
CA SER A 256 -24.50 1.11 9.34
C SER A 256 -25.61 1.28 8.30
N CYS A 257 -25.51 2.26 7.41
CA CYS A 257 -26.47 2.46 6.33
C CYS A 257 -26.49 1.28 5.34
N PHE A 258 -25.32 0.71 5.02
CA PHE A 258 -25.20 -0.47 4.18
C PHE A 258 -25.93 -1.68 4.81
N ASN A 259 -25.68 -1.97 6.07
CA ASN A 259 -26.27 -3.11 6.78
C ASN A 259 -27.80 -2.99 6.89
N ASN A 260 -28.28 -1.78 7.16
CA ASN A 260 -29.71 -1.50 7.33
C ASN A 260 -30.44 -1.21 6.01
N ARG A 261 -29.72 -1.15 4.87
CA ARG A 261 -30.25 -0.78 3.55
C ARG A 261 -30.97 0.58 3.57
N THR A 262 -30.45 1.52 4.36
CA THR A 262 -31.00 2.87 4.51
C THR A 262 -30.13 3.90 3.80
N PRO A 263 -30.72 4.94 3.18
CA PRO A 263 -29.96 6.00 2.54
C PRO A 263 -29.18 6.84 3.57
N LEU A 264 -28.02 7.37 3.16
CA LEU A 264 -27.23 8.31 3.97
C LEU A 264 -27.88 9.70 4.07
N GLY A 265 -28.73 10.03 3.13
CA GLY A 265 -29.27 11.36 2.92
C GLY A 265 -28.36 12.22 2.02
N GLN A 266 -28.98 13.13 1.29
CA GLN A 266 -28.36 13.85 0.17
C GLN A 266 -27.05 14.58 0.52
N ALA A 267 -26.98 15.23 1.68
CA ALA A 267 -25.80 16.00 2.07
C ALA A 267 -24.59 15.12 2.35
N LEU A 268 -24.78 14.06 3.16
CA LEU A 268 -23.71 13.16 3.52
C LEU A 268 -23.28 12.28 2.34
N HIS A 269 -24.26 11.75 1.57
CA HIS A 269 -23.96 11.01 0.34
C HIS A 269 -23.08 11.82 -0.61
N ARG A 270 -23.39 13.12 -0.81
CA ARG A 270 -22.59 14.01 -1.66
C ARG A 270 -21.16 14.19 -1.11
N LYS A 271 -21.01 14.36 0.21
CA LYS A 271 -19.68 14.43 0.85
C LYS A 271 -18.87 13.17 0.57
N VAL A 272 -19.43 11.99 0.89
CA VAL A 272 -18.73 10.71 0.74
C VAL A 272 -18.40 10.42 -0.73
N MET A 273 -19.29 10.78 -1.67
CA MET A 273 -19.02 10.63 -3.09
C MET A 273 -17.87 11.54 -3.56
N ASN A 274 -17.74 12.76 -3.02
CA ASN A 274 -16.61 13.63 -3.33
C ASN A 274 -15.30 13.07 -2.75
N ASP A 275 -15.31 12.56 -1.52
CA ASP A 275 -14.15 11.92 -0.90
C ASP A 275 -13.73 10.65 -1.69
N PHE A 276 -14.70 9.86 -2.13
CA PHE A 276 -14.47 8.71 -2.99
C PHE A 276 -13.83 9.09 -4.34
N ARG A 277 -14.31 10.16 -4.99
CA ARG A 277 -13.70 10.67 -6.23
C ARG A 277 -12.25 11.12 -6.00
N GLN A 278 -11.98 11.81 -4.89
CA GLN A 278 -10.60 12.16 -4.52
C GLN A 278 -9.73 10.91 -4.34
N TYR A 279 -10.23 9.92 -3.61
CA TYR A 279 -9.54 8.63 -3.44
C TYR A 279 -9.23 7.96 -4.79
N VAL A 280 -10.19 7.90 -5.69
CA VAL A 280 -10.04 7.29 -7.02
C VAL A 280 -8.94 7.98 -7.83
N ILE A 281 -8.80 9.30 -7.72
CA ILE A 281 -7.78 10.08 -8.44
C ILE A 281 -6.41 9.97 -7.79
N VAL A 282 -6.32 10.12 -6.47
CA VAL A 282 -5.06 10.02 -5.74
C VAL A 282 -4.53 8.59 -5.80
N GLY A 283 -5.42 7.61 -5.69
CA GLY A 283 -5.11 6.20 -5.50
C GLY A 283 -4.80 5.87 -4.05
N GLY A 284 -4.53 4.59 -3.80
CA GLY A 284 -4.18 4.05 -2.49
C GLY A 284 -2.68 3.82 -2.29
N MET A 285 -1.81 4.20 -3.24
CA MET A 285 -0.37 4.05 -3.05
C MET A 285 0.13 4.98 -1.95
N PRO A 286 0.80 4.47 -0.87
CA PRO A 286 1.16 5.27 0.30
C PRO A 286 1.90 6.56 -0.04
N GLN A 287 2.85 6.51 -0.97
CA GLN A 287 3.63 7.68 -1.38
C GLN A 287 2.77 8.72 -2.10
N ALA A 288 1.76 8.30 -2.89
CA ALA A 288 0.83 9.19 -3.56
C ALA A 288 -0.12 9.86 -2.54
N VAL A 289 -0.61 9.08 -1.56
CA VAL A 289 -1.44 9.61 -0.46
C VAL A 289 -0.65 10.62 0.37
N LEU A 290 0.60 10.33 0.74
CA LEU A 290 1.47 11.27 1.47
C LEU A 290 1.74 12.55 0.68
N ALA A 291 1.98 12.46 -0.64
CA ALA A 291 2.14 13.64 -1.49
C ALA A 291 0.87 14.51 -1.49
N TYR A 292 -0.29 13.87 -1.60
CA TYR A 292 -1.58 14.57 -1.52
C TYR A 292 -1.81 15.25 -0.17
N LEU A 293 -1.47 14.58 0.95
CA LEU A 293 -1.64 15.15 2.29
C LEU A 293 -0.79 16.39 2.53
N ARG A 294 0.40 16.45 1.94
CA ARG A 294 1.33 17.59 2.08
C ARG A 294 0.81 18.86 1.41
N ASN A 295 0.44 18.76 0.15
CA ASN A 295 0.20 19.93 -0.69
C ASN A 295 -1.27 20.06 -1.15
N LYS A 296 -2.06 18.98 -1.08
CA LYS A 296 -3.42 18.90 -1.69
C LYS A 296 -3.41 19.18 -3.20
N GLU A 297 -2.28 18.94 -3.86
CA GLU A 297 -2.05 19.17 -5.29
C GLU A 297 -1.90 17.83 -6.04
N PHE A 298 -2.65 17.70 -7.14
CA PHE A 298 -2.64 16.48 -7.94
C PHE A 298 -1.39 16.32 -8.81
N GLU A 299 -0.69 17.41 -9.13
CA GLU A 299 0.55 17.37 -9.91
C GLU A 299 1.66 16.62 -9.15
N SER A 300 1.86 16.93 -7.86
CA SER A 300 2.81 16.21 -7.02
C SER A 300 2.46 14.73 -6.86
N VAL A 301 1.16 14.41 -6.80
CA VAL A 301 0.64 13.05 -6.77
C VAL A 301 0.93 12.32 -8.08
N ASP A 302 0.73 12.97 -9.23
CA ASP A 302 1.00 12.41 -10.56
C ASP A 302 2.49 12.09 -10.73
N ALA A 303 3.37 12.99 -10.33
CA ALA A 303 4.82 12.76 -10.37
C ALA A 303 5.23 11.48 -9.61
N VAL A 304 4.68 11.28 -8.39
CA VAL A 304 4.91 10.06 -7.61
C VAL A 304 4.36 8.82 -8.31
N LYS A 305 3.15 8.87 -8.85
CA LYS A 305 2.53 7.74 -9.56
C LYS A 305 3.31 7.35 -10.82
N ARG A 306 3.83 8.32 -11.58
CA ARG A 306 4.72 8.08 -12.72
C ARG A 306 6.00 7.37 -12.33
N GLN A 307 6.60 7.75 -11.21
CA GLN A 307 7.77 7.04 -10.67
C GLN A 307 7.43 5.58 -10.31
N ILE A 308 6.28 5.32 -9.69
CA ILE A 308 5.83 3.96 -9.37
C ILE A 308 5.63 3.13 -10.65
N ILE A 309 4.97 3.68 -11.67
CA ILE A 309 4.77 3.00 -12.96
C ILE A 309 6.13 2.69 -13.62
N THR A 310 7.06 3.63 -13.59
CA THR A 310 8.43 3.41 -14.10
C THR A 310 9.14 2.29 -13.35
N LEU A 311 9.00 2.23 -12.03
CA LEU A 311 9.56 1.12 -11.22
C LEU A 311 8.94 -0.22 -11.59
N TYR A 312 7.64 -0.28 -11.86
CA TYR A 312 6.98 -1.51 -12.31
C TYR A 312 7.52 -1.98 -13.68
N ARG A 313 7.72 -1.06 -14.64
CA ARG A 313 8.34 -1.40 -15.93
C ARG A 313 9.78 -1.89 -15.78
N ASN A 314 10.56 -1.29 -14.90
CA ASN A 314 11.92 -1.75 -14.58
C ASN A 314 11.90 -3.15 -13.93
N ASP A 315 10.90 -3.45 -13.09
CA ASP A 315 10.75 -4.80 -12.52
C ASP A 315 10.38 -5.82 -13.61
N VAL A 316 9.53 -5.47 -14.58
CA VAL A 316 9.25 -6.31 -15.74
C VAL A 316 10.53 -6.62 -16.49
N SER A 317 11.32 -5.61 -16.85
CA SER A 317 12.60 -5.78 -17.57
C SER A 317 13.59 -6.68 -16.81
N LYS A 318 13.57 -6.62 -15.47
CA LYS A 318 14.49 -7.42 -14.65
C LYS A 318 14.02 -8.86 -14.40
N PHE A 319 12.71 -9.10 -14.32
CA PHE A 319 12.16 -10.37 -13.79
C PHE A 319 11.21 -11.12 -14.74
N ALA A 320 10.90 -10.59 -15.91
CA ALA A 320 10.11 -11.26 -16.94
C ALA A 320 10.96 -11.72 -18.12
N ALA A 321 12.18 -12.23 -17.87
CA ALA A 321 13.16 -12.57 -18.89
C ALA A 321 12.57 -13.46 -20.00
N GLY A 322 12.67 -12.97 -21.24
CA GLY A 322 12.22 -13.64 -22.48
C GLY A 322 10.78 -13.36 -22.89
N TYR A 323 10.01 -12.57 -22.11
CA TYR A 323 8.65 -12.12 -22.46
C TYR A 323 8.32 -10.72 -21.97
N GLU A 324 9.34 -9.89 -21.68
CA GLU A 324 9.23 -8.53 -21.13
C GLU A 324 8.32 -7.65 -21.97
N ASP A 325 8.54 -7.64 -23.31
CA ASP A 325 7.76 -6.83 -24.23
C ASP A 325 6.27 -7.18 -24.20
N LYS A 326 5.95 -8.46 -24.00
CA LYS A 326 4.57 -8.91 -23.90
C LYS A 326 3.91 -8.45 -22.60
N VAL A 327 4.65 -8.49 -21.48
CA VAL A 327 4.15 -8.00 -20.18
C VAL A 327 3.90 -6.50 -20.27
N ILE A 328 4.85 -5.72 -20.81
CA ILE A 328 4.72 -4.28 -20.98
C ILE A 328 3.55 -3.96 -21.93
N ALA A 329 3.42 -4.67 -23.06
CA ALA A 329 2.34 -4.45 -24.00
C ALA A 329 0.95 -4.74 -23.39
N VAL A 330 0.83 -5.77 -22.56
CA VAL A 330 -0.41 -6.04 -21.81
C VAL A 330 -0.68 -4.94 -20.81
N PHE A 331 0.32 -4.55 -20.03
CA PHE A 331 0.22 -3.52 -18.99
C PHE A 331 -0.19 -2.17 -19.58
N ASP A 332 0.52 -1.69 -20.59
CA ASP A 332 0.26 -0.40 -21.23
C ASP A 332 -1.07 -0.37 -22.00
N GLY A 333 -1.54 -1.53 -22.45
CA GLY A 333 -2.83 -1.69 -23.11
C GLY A 333 -4.06 -1.59 -22.19
N ILE A 334 -3.91 -1.72 -20.86
CA ILE A 334 -5.04 -1.78 -19.93
C ILE A 334 -5.99 -0.56 -20.05
N PRO A 335 -5.52 0.70 -20.02
CA PRO A 335 -6.42 1.85 -20.15
C PRO A 335 -7.23 1.82 -21.45
N GLY A 336 -6.59 1.50 -22.57
CA GLY A 336 -7.25 1.42 -23.87
C GLY A 336 -8.28 0.30 -23.98
N GLN A 337 -8.08 -0.82 -23.28
CA GLN A 337 -9.05 -1.92 -23.22
C GLN A 337 -10.29 -1.54 -22.39
N LEU A 338 -10.07 -0.97 -21.22
CA LEU A 338 -11.16 -0.57 -20.32
C LEU A 338 -11.96 0.60 -20.90
N SER A 339 -11.31 1.57 -21.58
CA SER A 339 -11.97 2.72 -22.20
C SER A 339 -12.94 2.33 -23.32
N LYS A 340 -12.65 1.27 -24.06
CA LYS A 340 -13.49 0.77 -25.16
C LYS A 340 -14.64 -0.11 -24.66
N LYS A 341 -14.78 -0.31 -23.33
CA LYS A 341 -15.77 -1.23 -22.72
C LYS A 341 -15.72 -2.62 -23.35
N GLU A 342 -14.50 -3.11 -23.61
CA GLU A 342 -14.31 -4.42 -24.22
C GLU A 342 -14.75 -5.51 -23.23
N LYS A 343 -15.52 -6.46 -23.75
CA LYS A 343 -16.05 -7.60 -22.95
C LYS A 343 -14.96 -8.52 -22.40
N LYS A 344 -13.77 -8.46 -23.01
CA LYS A 344 -12.56 -9.17 -22.61
C LYS A 344 -11.34 -8.42 -23.10
N TYR A 345 -10.19 -8.70 -22.54
CA TYR A 345 -8.92 -8.17 -23.03
C TYR A 345 -8.67 -8.66 -24.47
N ARG A 346 -8.63 -7.76 -25.44
CA ARG A 346 -8.43 -8.06 -26.85
C ARG A 346 -6.96 -8.01 -27.21
N LEU A 347 -6.31 -9.16 -27.29
CA LEU A 347 -4.91 -9.28 -27.69
C LEU A 347 -4.65 -8.83 -29.13
N SER A 348 -5.65 -8.84 -29.99
CA SER A 348 -5.57 -8.30 -31.37
C SER A 348 -5.27 -6.80 -31.42
N SER A 349 -5.42 -6.06 -30.32
CA SER A 349 -4.97 -4.67 -30.21
C SER A 349 -3.44 -4.54 -30.08
N ILE A 350 -2.76 -5.59 -29.60
CA ILE A 350 -1.30 -5.67 -29.50
C ILE A 350 -0.73 -6.16 -30.84
N SER A 351 -1.26 -7.28 -31.36
CA SER A 351 -0.87 -7.85 -32.66
C SER A 351 -2.03 -8.65 -33.24
N LYS A 352 -2.25 -8.57 -34.58
CA LYS A 352 -3.31 -9.32 -35.28
C LYS A 352 -3.21 -10.83 -35.04
N GLU A 353 -2.00 -11.35 -34.85
CA GLU A 353 -1.71 -12.78 -34.65
C GLU A 353 -1.64 -13.18 -33.19
N ALA A 354 -1.82 -12.24 -32.25
CA ALA A 354 -1.69 -12.50 -30.83
C ALA A 354 -2.78 -13.48 -30.35
N ARG A 355 -2.33 -14.58 -29.74
CA ARG A 355 -3.19 -15.60 -29.13
C ARG A 355 -2.96 -15.65 -27.63
N PHE A 356 -3.99 -15.97 -26.84
CA PHE A 356 -3.91 -16.01 -25.39
C PHE A 356 -2.74 -16.85 -24.87
N ARG A 357 -2.55 -18.06 -25.39
CA ARG A 357 -1.44 -18.96 -24.96
C ARG A 357 -0.05 -18.33 -25.03
N ASN A 358 0.14 -17.30 -25.90
CA ASN A 358 1.43 -16.63 -26.07
C ASN A 358 1.63 -15.48 -25.07
N PHE A 359 0.58 -15.09 -24.36
CA PHE A 359 0.53 -14.00 -23.38
C PHE A 359 0.10 -14.45 -21.98
N GLU A 360 -0.21 -15.75 -21.80
CA GLU A 360 -0.68 -16.29 -20.53
C GLU A 360 0.29 -15.98 -19.38
N ASP A 361 1.58 -16.21 -19.58
CA ASP A 361 2.61 -15.90 -18.58
C ASP A 361 2.66 -14.39 -18.26
N SER A 362 2.36 -13.52 -19.22
CA SER A 362 2.32 -12.08 -19.00
C SER A 362 1.18 -11.66 -18.06
N PHE A 363 0.00 -12.24 -18.24
CA PHE A 363 -1.14 -12.00 -17.35
C PHE A 363 -0.89 -12.57 -15.94
N ILE A 364 -0.31 -13.78 -15.87
CA ILE A 364 0.06 -14.42 -14.61
C ILE A 364 1.09 -13.55 -13.88
N TRP A 365 2.12 -13.07 -14.59
CA TRP A 365 3.15 -12.23 -14.01
C TRP A 365 2.56 -10.94 -13.38
N LEU A 366 1.74 -10.21 -14.14
CA LEU A 366 1.11 -8.97 -13.67
C LEU A 366 0.19 -9.21 -12.47
N HIS A 367 -0.56 -10.31 -12.49
CA HIS A 367 -1.46 -10.69 -11.40
C HIS A 367 -0.70 -11.07 -10.13
N GLU A 368 0.33 -11.92 -10.26
CA GLU A 368 1.14 -12.37 -9.14
C GLU A 368 2.02 -11.27 -8.54
N ALA A 369 2.44 -10.29 -9.37
CA ALA A 369 3.10 -9.08 -8.90
C ALA A 369 2.14 -8.12 -8.17
N MET A 370 0.83 -8.44 -8.14
CA MET A 370 -0.24 -7.64 -7.55
C MET A 370 -0.34 -6.23 -8.15
N ILE A 371 0.08 -6.07 -9.41
CA ILE A 371 -0.01 -4.82 -10.18
C ILE A 371 -1.37 -4.72 -10.88
N VAL A 372 -1.95 -5.90 -11.20
CA VAL A 372 -3.20 -6.04 -11.94
C VAL A 372 -4.13 -7.01 -11.22
N ASN A 373 -5.41 -6.70 -11.24
CA ASN A 373 -6.50 -7.59 -10.83
C ASN A 373 -7.13 -8.21 -12.07
N THR A 374 -7.02 -9.51 -12.25
CA THR A 374 -7.67 -10.22 -13.36
C THR A 374 -9.06 -10.68 -12.95
N SER A 375 -10.04 -10.48 -13.84
CA SER A 375 -11.40 -11.00 -13.72
C SER A 375 -11.65 -12.02 -14.83
N LEU A 376 -12.11 -13.21 -14.46
CA LEU A 376 -12.30 -14.34 -15.39
C LEU A 376 -13.79 -14.49 -15.76
N ASN A 377 -14.07 -14.86 -17.02
CA ASN A 377 -15.46 -15.13 -17.42
C ASN A 377 -15.94 -16.46 -16.82
N ALA A 378 -16.96 -16.42 -15.97
CA ALA A 378 -17.64 -17.61 -15.47
C ALA A 378 -18.71 -18.05 -16.49
N THR A 379 -18.47 -19.12 -17.21
CA THR A 379 -19.37 -19.61 -18.28
C THR A 379 -20.65 -20.24 -17.73
N ASP A 380 -20.60 -20.74 -16.50
CA ASP A 380 -21.74 -21.29 -15.77
C ASP A 380 -21.75 -20.74 -14.33
N PRO A 381 -22.55 -19.69 -14.05
CA PRO A 381 -22.54 -18.99 -12.78
C PRO A 381 -23.29 -19.76 -11.69
N HIS A 382 -22.62 -20.74 -11.12
CA HIS A 382 -23.02 -21.47 -9.92
C HIS A 382 -22.01 -21.24 -8.79
N VAL A 383 -22.35 -21.67 -7.57
CA VAL A 383 -21.38 -21.70 -6.47
C VAL A 383 -20.14 -22.48 -6.90
N GLY A 384 -18.96 -21.92 -6.68
CA GLY A 384 -17.73 -22.49 -7.22
C GLY A 384 -17.38 -21.93 -8.61
N LEU A 385 -17.53 -20.62 -8.81
CA LEU A 385 -17.25 -19.89 -10.05
C LEU A 385 -15.91 -20.27 -10.71
N ALA A 386 -14.92 -20.68 -9.92
CA ALA A 386 -13.63 -21.15 -10.41
C ALA A 386 -13.73 -22.41 -11.30
N LEU A 387 -14.76 -23.25 -11.10
CA LEU A 387 -14.94 -24.49 -11.87
C LEU A 387 -15.37 -24.22 -13.32
N SER A 388 -16.07 -23.11 -13.55
CA SER A 388 -16.55 -22.71 -14.88
C SER A 388 -15.79 -21.51 -15.47
N ALA A 389 -14.66 -21.13 -14.85
CA ALA A 389 -13.87 -19.97 -15.27
C ALA A 389 -13.10 -20.25 -16.57
N ASP A 390 -13.39 -19.46 -17.60
CA ASP A 390 -12.62 -19.44 -18.85
C ASP A 390 -11.42 -18.50 -18.71
N LYS A 391 -10.23 -19.07 -18.58
CA LYS A 391 -8.97 -18.31 -18.44
C LYS A 391 -8.62 -17.51 -19.69
N ALA A 392 -9.04 -17.94 -20.88
CA ALA A 392 -8.77 -17.24 -22.13
C ALA A 392 -9.66 -16.01 -22.33
N THR A 393 -10.74 -15.92 -21.57
CA THR A 393 -11.66 -14.78 -21.60
C THR A 393 -11.56 -14.05 -20.24
N GLN A 394 -10.74 -13.02 -20.20
CA GLN A 394 -10.48 -12.25 -18.97
C GLN A 394 -10.49 -10.75 -19.23
N LYS A 395 -10.82 -10.00 -18.20
CA LYS A 395 -10.63 -8.55 -18.09
C LYS A 395 -9.43 -8.28 -17.15
N CYS A 396 -8.72 -7.18 -17.39
CA CYS A 396 -7.60 -6.74 -16.56
C CYS A 396 -7.88 -5.35 -16.02
N TYR A 397 -7.85 -5.23 -14.70
CA TYR A 397 -7.99 -3.97 -13.97
C TYR A 397 -6.67 -3.64 -13.30
N MET A 398 -6.32 -2.36 -13.22
CA MET A 398 -5.18 -1.95 -12.39
C MET A 398 -5.49 -2.20 -10.92
N ALA A 399 -4.50 -2.66 -10.17
CA ALA A 399 -4.65 -2.87 -8.72
C ALA A 399 -4.85 -1.56 -7.94
N ASP A 400 -4.48 -0.44 -8.54
CA ASP A 400 -4.71 0.91 -8.01
C ASP A 400 -5.29 1.82 -9.10
N THR A 401 -6.46 2.41 -8.82
CA THR A 401 -7.19 3.23 -9.80
C THR A 401 -6.49 4.56 -10.07
N GLY A 402 -5.77 5.11 -9.09
CA GLY A 402 -4.94 6.29 -9.30
C GLY A 402 -3.80 6.03 -10.30
N LEU A 403 -3.19 4.85 -10.24
CA LEU A 403 -2.18 4.44 -11.23
C LEU A 403 -2.80 4.22 -12.61
N LEU A 404 -4.04 3.69 -12.71
CA LEU A 404 -4.76 3.59 -13.99
C LEU A 404 -4.89 4.94 -14.68
N ILE A 405 -5.32 5.96 -13.91
CA ILE A 405 -5.49 7.31 -14.45
C ILE A 405 -4.16 7.87 -14.95
N THR A 406 -3.10 7.76 -14.15
CA THR A 406 -1.76 8.22 -14.59
C THR A 406 -1.27 7.45 -15.82
N LEU A 407 -1.47 6.13 -15.87
CA LEU A 407 -1.08 5.32 -17.04
C LEU A 407 -1.84 5.72 -18.31
N ALA A 408 -3.12 6.10 -18.17
CA ALA A 408 -3.92 6.57 -19.32
C ALA A 408 -3.43 7.89 -19.93
N PHE A 409 -2.69 8.70 -19.17
CA PHE A 409 -2.13 9.99 -19.60
C PHE A 409 -0.59 9.99 -19.62
N MET A 410 0.02 8.84 -19.72
CA MET A 410 1.48 8.68 -19.62
C MET A 410 2.23 9.31 -20.80
N ASP A 411 1.58 9.50 -21.94
CA ASP A 411 2.07 10.18 -23.13
C ASP A 411 2.26 11.70 -22.95
N LYS A 412 1.62 12.30 -21.92
CA LYS A 412 1.85 13.69 -21.55
C LYS A 412 2.99 13.80 -20.55
N PRO A 413 3.82 14.87 -20.57
CA PRO A 413 4.94 15.03 -19.65
C PRO A 413 4.50 15.15 -18.18
N PHE A 414 3.32 15.69 -17.95
CA PHE A 414 2.64 15.77 -16.63
C PHE A 414 1.13 15.93 -16.86
N VAL A 415 0.36 15.64 -15.82
CA VAL A 415 -1.09 15.87 -15.83
C VAL A 415 -1.38 17.10 -14.98
N GLU A 416 -1.92 18.15 -15.60
CA GLU A 416 -2.26 19.39 -14.93
C GLU A 416 -3.35 19.18 -13.86
N ASN A 417 -3.28 19.97 -12.77
CA ASN A 417 -4.31 19.95 -11.73
C ASN A 417 -5.74 20.17 -12.27
N GLU A 418 -5.87 20.95 -13.33
CA GLU A 418 -7.15 21.22 -14.00
C GLU A 418 -7.74 19.97 -14.65
N LEU A 419 -6.90 19.11 -15.25
CA LEU A 419 -7.35 17.85 -15.83
C LEU A 419 -7.88 16.91 -14.74
N TYR A 420 -7.17 16.78 -13.61
CA TYR A 420 -7.63 16.00 -12.47
C TYR A 420 -8.93 16.56 -11.87
N ARG A 421 -9.03 17.90 -11.75
CA ARG A 421 -10.28 18.54 -11.31
C ARG A 421 -11.42 18.28 -12.29
N ALA A 422 -11.17 18.28 -13.59
CA ALA A 422 -12.19 17.96 -14.58
C ALA A 422 -12.66 16.50 -14.48
N VAL A 423 -11.78 15.54 -14.14
CA VAL A 423 -12.16 14.15 -13.79
C VAL A 423 -13.02 14.13 -12.52
N LEU A 424 -12.66 14.94 -11.49
CA LEU A 424 -13.43 15.04 -10.23
C LEU A 424 -14.88 15.54 -10.46
N PHE A 425 -15.08 16.46 -11.40
CA PHE A 425 -16.35 17.15 -11.59
C PHE A 425 -17.14 16.67 -12.81
N ASP A 426 -16.87 15.44 -13.33
CA ASP A 426 -17.53 14.87 -14.51
C ASP A 426 -17.49 15.79 -15.75
N ARG A 427 -16.45 16.61 -15.89
CA ARG A 427 -16.28 17.57 -17.00
C ARG A 427 -15.38 17.05 -18.13
N LEU A 428 -14.78 15.90 -17.95
CA LEU A 428 -14.06 15.19 -19.00
C LEU A 428 -14.97 14.07 -19.53
N GLU A 429 -15.17 14.06 -20.84
CA GLU A 429 -15.81 12.95 -21.58
C GLU A 429 -14.97 11.66 -21.55
N ILE A 430 -13.94 11.59 -20.72
CA ILE A 430 -13.13 10.39 -20.52
C ILE A 430 -13.99 9.38 -19.79
N ASN A 431 -14.06 8.20 -20.33
CA ASN A 431 -14.79 7.02 -19.88
C ASN A 431 -14.84 6.86 -18.35
N GLU A 432 -15.72 7.64 -17.71
CA GLU A 432 -16.00 7.53 -16.28
C GLU A 432 -16.30 6.06 -15.91
N GLY A 433 -16.97 5.34 -16.81
CA GLY A 433 -17.23 3.91 -16.66
C GLY A 433 -15.99 3.08 -16.44
N MET A 434 -14.90 3.33 -17.18
CA MET A 434 -13.62 2.65 -17.02
C MET A 434 -13.05 2.84 -15.61
N ILE A 435 -13.03 4.07 -15.12
CA ILE A 435 -12.47 4.43 -13.82
C ILE A 435 -13.29 3.79 -12.70
N MET A 436 -14.62 3.89 -12.78
CA MET A 436 -15.52 3.36 -11.75
C MET A 436 -15.55 1.85 -11.70
N GLU A 437 -15.53 1.17 -12.87
CA GLU A 437 -15.43 -0.29 -12.95
C GLU A 437 -14.10 -0.78 -12.35
N ASN A 438 -12.99 -0.08 -12.63
CA ASN A 438 -11.68 -0.39 -12.02
C ASN A 438 -11.69 -0.16 -10.50
N ALA A 439 -12.29 0.92 -10.02
CA ALA A 439 -12.38 1.19 -8.58
C ALA A 439 -13.20 0.11 -7.86
N VAL A 440 -14.30 -0.35 -8.46
CA VAL A 440 -15.09 -1.47 -7.94
C VAL A 440 -14.25 -2.76 -7.93
N ALA A 441 -13.54 -3.07 -9.01
CA ALA A 441 -12.65 -4.24 -9.07
C ALA A 441 -11.59 -4.20 -7.95
N GLN A 442 -10.96 -3.04 -7.73
CA GLN A 442 -10.00 -2.81 -6.66
C GLN A 442 -10.64 -3.05 -5.28
N MET A 443 -11.81 -2.47 -5.01
CA MET A 443 -12.50 -2.60 -3.74
C MET A 443 -12.93 -4.05 -3.45
N LEU A 444 -13.51 -4.75 -4.42
CA LEU A 444 -13.87 -6.16 -4.26
C LEU A 444 -12.63 -7.03 -4.00
N ARG A 445 -11.53 -6.76 -4.68
CA ARG A 445 -10.27 -7.52 -4.48
C ARG A 445 -9.68 -7.31 -3.08
N THR A 446 -9.75 -6.10 -2.53
CA THR A 446 -9.28 -5.81 -1.17
C THR A 446 -10.14 -6.46 -0.08
N GLN A 447 -11.38 -6.81 -0.37
CA GLN A 447 -12.23 -7.62 0.51
C GLN A 447 -11.99 -9.13 0.39
N GLY A 448 -11.04 -9.55 -0.43
CA GLY A 448 -10.66 -10.95 -0.59
C GLY A 448 -11.40 -11.69 -1.72
N HIS A 449 -12.29 -11.01 -2.45
CA HIS A 449 -12.97 -11.64 -3.56
C HIS A 449 -12.02 -11.95 -4.73
N LYS A 450 -12.15 -13.15 -5.28
CA LYS A 450 -11.66 -13.44 -6.63
C LYS A 450 -12.65 -12.84 -7.61
N LEU A 451 -12.15 -12.13 -8.62
CA LEU A 451 -12.99 -11.42 -9.55
C LEU A 451 -13.45 -12.35 -10.67
N TYR A 452 -14.75 -12.39 -10.88
CA TYR A 452 -15.39 -13.05 -12.01
C TYR A 452 -16.37 -12.09 -12.66
N PHE A 453 -16.63 -12.29 -13.96
CA PHE A 453 -17.69 -11.62 -14.70
C PHE A 453 -18.48 -12.67 -15.50
N TYR A 454 -19.59 -12.28 -16.07
CA TYR A 454 -20.32 -13.12 -17.01
C TYR A 454 -20.53 -12.39 -18.32
N SER A 455 -20.12 -12.98 -19.42
CA SER A 455 -20.39 -12.46 -20.73
C SER A 455 -20.75 -13.62 -21.67
N ARG A 456 -21.92 -13.55 -22.23
CA ARG A 456 -22.39 -14.47 -23.27
C ARG A 456 -22.93 -13.68 -24.45
N ASN A 457 -22.42 -13.99 -25.62
CA ASN A 457 -22.93 -13.48 -26.89
C ASN A 457 -23.43 -14.67 -27.69
N ASP A 458 -24.74 -14.74 -27.92
CA ASP A 458 -25.37 -15.77 -28.75
C ASP A 458 -25.94 -15.08 -30.00
N PRO A 459 -25.28 -15.25 -31.17
CA PRO A 459 -25.74 -14.60 -32.40
C PRO A 459 -27.16 -14.99 -32.82
N ASN A 460 -27.60 -16.18 -32.42
CA ASN A 460 -28.89 -16.75 -32.82
C ASN A 460 -30.01 -16.47 -31.80
N ASN A 461 -29.67 -16.06 -30.58
CA ASN A 461 -30.66 -15.80 -29.54
C ASN A 461 -30.29 -14.55 -28.71
N ARG A 462 -30.96 -13.43 -28.99
CA ARG A 462 -30.76 -12.15 -28.30
C ARG A 462 -31.11 -12.22 -26.80
N GLU A 463 -31.93 -13.15 -26.33
CA GLU A 463 -32.19 -13.33 -24.90
C GLU A 463 -30.94 -13.83 -24.14
N ASN A 464 -30.10 -14.58 -24.84
CA ASN A 464 -28.81 -15.04 -24.29
C ASN A 464 -27.69 -14.01 -24.40
N HIS A 465 -27.94 -12.86 -25.03
CA HIS A 465 -26.96 -11.79 -25.06
C HIS A 465 -27.07 -10.99 -23.77
N MET A 466 -26.12 -11.22 -22.85
CA MET A 466 -26.06 -10.54 -21.55
C MET A 466 -24.62 -10.44 -21.04
N GLU A 467 -24.39 -9.41 -20.25
CA GLU A 467 -23.11 -9.14 -19.60
C GLU A 467 -23.37 -8.67 -18.17
N ILE A 468 -22.61 -9.20 -17.20
CA ILE A 468 -22.60 -8.80 -15.80
C ILE A 468 -21.16 -8.44 -15.45
N ASP A 469 -20.94 -7.26 -14.91
CA ASP A 469 -19.59 -6.72 -14.69
C ASP A 469 -18.80 -7.52 -13.65
N PHE A 470 -19.44 -7.90 -12.53
CA PHE A 470 -18.82 -8.76 -11.53
C PHE A 470 -19.79 -9.80 -10.99
N LEU A 471 -19.22 -10.94 -10.61
CA LEU A 471 -19.89 -11.99 -9.85
C LEU A 471 -19.09 -12.26 -8.58
N ILE A 472 -19.73 -12.21 -7.44
CA ILE A 472 -19.14 -12.61 -6.16
C ILE A 472 -19.95 -13.77 -5.56
N THR A 473 -19.34 -14.49 -4.63
CA THR A 473 -20.02 -15.54 -3.88
C THR A 473 -20.45 -14.99 -2.53
N GLU A 474 -21.75 -15.04 -2.25
CA GLU A 474 -22.35 -14.75 -0.94
C GLU A 474 -22.84 -16.07 -0.34
N GLU A 475 -22.14 -16.57 0.71
CA GLU A 475 -22.41 -17.86 1.32
C GLU A 475 -22.49 -19.01 0.28
N ARG A 476 -23.69 -19.52 0.02
CA ARG A 476 -23.95 -20.60 -0.94
C ARG A 476 -24.58 -20.13 -2.24
N LYS A 477 -24.59 -18.84 -2.51
CA LYS A 477 -25.22 -18.22 -3.68
C LYS A 477 -24.29 -17.26 -4.37
N ILE A 478 -24.66 -16.83 -5.56
CA ILE A 478 -23.93 -15.88 -6.36
C ILE A 478 -24.66 -14.55 -6.35
N ALA A 479 -23.92 -13.47 -6.17
CA ALA A 479 -24.42 -12.13 -6.27
C ALA A 479 -23.85 -11.45 -7.53
N PRO A 480 -24.70 -11.18 -8.54
CA PRO A 480 -24.33 -10.37 -9.68
C PRO A 480 -24.27 -8.89 -9.31
N ILE A 481 -23.25 -8.21 -9.83
CA ILE A 481 -22.99 -6.78 -9.62
C ILE A 481 -22.89 -6.11 -10.98
N GLU A 482 -23.67 -5.07 -11.19
CA GLU A 482 -23.61 -4.20 -12.36
C GLU A 482 -23.15 -2.80 -11.95
N VAL A 483 -22.19 -2.21 -12.67
CA VAL A 483 -21.60 -0.91 -12.36
C VAL A 483 -22.14 0.15 -13.34
N LYS A 484 -22.67 1.26 -12.79
CA LYS A 484 -23.25 2.37 -13.55
C LYS A 484 -22.63 3.70 -13.09
N SER A 485 -21.85 4.30 -13.94
CA SER A 485 -21.16 5.58 -13.64
C SER A 485 -22.01 6.83 -13.89
N GLY A 486 -23.09 6.71 -14.66
CA GLY A 486 -23.95 7.84 -15.03
C GLY A 486 -25.43 7.53 -14.88
N LYS A 487 -26.27 8.40 -15.45
CA LYS A 487 -27.71 8.17 -15.52
C LYS A 487 -28.00 6.98 -16.40
N TYR A 488 -28.46 5.88 -15.84
CA TYR A 488 -28.85 4.69 -16.60
C TYR A 488 -30.39 4.58 -16.70
N ARG A 489 -30.85 4.03 -17.84
CA ARG A 489 -32.28 3.89 -18.12
C ARG A 489 -32.74 2.44 -18.01
N SER A 490 -31.84 1.48 -18.09
CA SER A 490 -32.20 0.04 -18.05
C SER A 490 -31.06 -0.80 -17.47
N HIS A 491 -31.43 -1.93 -16.88
CA HIS A 491 -30.53 -3.00 -16.41
C HIS A 491 -30.93 -4.35 -17.04
N SER A 492 -31.25 -4.33 -18.34
CA SER A 492 -31.79 -5.50 -19.06
C SER A 492 -30.91 -6.74 -19.00
N SER A 493 -29.57 -6.58 -18.95
CA SER A 493 -28.65 -7.72 -18.78
C SER A 493 -28.83 -8.38 -17.42
N LEU A 494 -28.92 -7.58 -16.36
CA LEU A 494 -29.13 -8.07 -15.00
C LEU A 494 -30.50 -8.77 -14.88
N ASP A 495 -31.55 -8.22 -15.46
CA ASP A 495 -32.88 -8.82 -15.44
C ASP A 495 -32.92 -10.21 -16.15
N LYS A 496 -32.33 -10.28 -17.34
CA LYS A 496 -32.18 -11.55 -18.07
C LYS A 496 -31.38 -12.56 -17.27
N PHE A 497 -30.28 -12.11 -16.65
CA PHE A 497 -29.41 -12.94 -15.83
C PHE A 497 -30.16 -13.48 -14.60
N ARG A 498 -30.88 -12.61 -13.87
CA ARG A 498 -31.75 -12.99 -12.72
C ARG A 498 -32.81 -14.00 -13.10
N LYS A 499 -33.48 -13.81 -14.24
CA LYS A 499 -34.48 -14.75 -14.74
C LYS A 499 -33.87 -16.12 -15.04
N LYS A 500 -32.71 -16.13 -15.72
CA LYS A 500 -32.05 -17.37 -16.19
C LYS A 500 -31.46 -18.19 -15.05
N PHE A 501 -30.81 -17.54 -14.08
CA PHE A 501 -30.05 -18.20 -13.02
C PHE A 501 -30.72 -18.08 -11.64
N SER A 502 -32.02 -17.82 -11.59
CA SER A 502 -32.78 -17.52 -10.37
C SER A 502 -32.52 -18.46 -9.19
N LYS A 503 -32.29 -19.75 -9.45
CA LYS A 503 -32.04 -20.77 -8.41
C LYS A 503 -30.68 -20.62 -7.72
N SER A 504 -29.66 -20.08 -8.42
CA SER A 504 -28.29 -19.93 -7.95
C SER A 504 -28.03 -18.57 -7.34
N LEU A 505 -28.97 -17.61 -7.47
CA LEU A 505 -28.74 -16.23 -7.05
C LEU A 505 -29.15 -15.96 -5.61
N GLY A 506 -28.30 -15.14 -4.94
CA GLY A 506 -28.61 -14.41 -3.73
C GLY A 506 -29.05 -12.98 -4.04
N SER A 507 -28.42 -12.00 -3.38
CA SER A 507 -28.64 -10.60 -3.64
C SER A 507 -28.20 -10.23 -5.06
N SER A 508 -28.82 -9.20 -5.63
CA SER A 508 -28.39 -8.60 -6.90
C SER A 508 -28.12 -7.14 -6.67
N TYR A 509 -26.98 -6.63 -7.15
CA TYR A 509 -26.52 -5.30 -6.87
C TYR A 509 -26.39 -4.45 -8.14
N ILE A 510 -26.76 -3.18 -8.02
CA ILE A 510 -26.36 -2.13 -8.96
C ILE A 510 -25.54 -1.10 -8.18
N LEU A 511 -24.27 -0.96 -8.53
CA LEU A 511 -23.40 0.09 -8.00
C LEU A 511 -23.50 1.32 -8.88
N TYR A 512 -23.84 2.47 -8.28
CA TYR A 512 -24.16 3.68 -9.05
C TYR A 512 -23.80 4.97 -8.30
N THR A 513 -24.12 6.12 -8.87
CA THR A 513 -23.73 7.42 -8.33
C THR A 513 -24.72 8.03 -7.33
N ASN A 514 -25.87 7.41 -7.11
CA ASN A 514 -26.89 7.89 -6.16
C ASN A 514 -26.84 7.11 -4.83
N ASP A 515 -27.66 7.53 -3.87
CA ASP A 515 -27.75 6.96 -2.53
C ASP A 515 -28.45 5.60 -2.51
N VAL A 516 -28.37 4.90 -1.38
CA VAL A 516 -28.93 3.55 -1.18
C VAL A 516 -30.43 3.51 -1.49
N MET A 517 -30.84 2.51 -2.27
CA MET A 517 -32.22 2.24 -2.61
C MET A 517 -32.42 0.75 -2.84
N VAL A 518 -33.57 0.23 -2.46
CA VAL A 518 -34.01 -1.14 -2.82
C VAL A 518 -35.22 -1.02 -3.74
N LYS A 519 -35.10 -1.57 -4.95
CA LYS A 519 -36.17 -1.54 -5.94
C LYS A 519 -36.21 -2.84 -6.75
N ASP A 520 -37.37 -3.40 -6.96
CA ASP A 520 -37.63 -4.64 -7.76
C ASP A 520 -36.77 -5.85 -7.33
N GLY A 521 -36.47 -5.92 -6.01
CA GLY A 521 -35.59 -6.96 -5.43
C GLY A 521 -34.11 -6.81 -5.83
N ILE A 522 -33.70 -5.62 -6.28
CA ILE A 522 -32.32 -5.25 -6.57
C ILE A 522 -31.88 -4.21 -5.53
N VAL A 523 -30.71 -4.40 -4.96
CA VAL A 523 -30.09 -3.46 -4.03
C VAL A 523 -29.21 -2.50 -4.82
N HIS A 524 -29.60 -1.23 -4.82
CA HIS A 524 -28.83 -0.16 -5.43
C HIS A 524 -27.95 0.49 -4.37
N LEU A 525 -26.65 0.50 -4.59
CA LEU A 525 -25.65 1.00 -3.64
C LEU A 525 -24.79 2.08 -4.29
N PRO A 526 -24.42 3.13 -3.56
CA PRO A 526 -23.37 4.02 -4.01
C PRO A 526 -22.07 3.28 -4.31
N LEU A 527 -21.32 3.73 -5.33
CA LEU A 527 -20.06 3.10 -5.75
C LEU A 527 -19.08 2.87 -4.59
N TYR A 528 -18.98 3.82 -3.66
CA TYR A 528 -18.10 3.71 -2.50
C TYR A 528 -18.48 2.59 -1.51
N MET A 529 -19.67 2.04 -1.61
CA MET A 529 -20.10 0.90 -0.79
C MET A 529 -19.65 -0.46 -1.36
N ALA A 530 -19.05 -0.51 -2.56
CA ALA A 530 -18.51 -1.76 -3.11
C ALA A 530 -17.48 -2.43 -2.18
N MET A 531 -16.79 -1.66 -1.36
CA MET A 531 -15.86 -2.17 -0.35
C MET A 531 -16.53 -2.86 0.86
N LEU A 532 -17.85 -2.91 0.91
CA LEU A 532 -18.62 -3.56 1.98
C LEU A 532 -19.32 -4.85 1.51
N LEU A 533 -19.18 -5.17 0.21
CA LEU A 533 -19.71 -6.39 -0.41
C LEU A 533 -18.85 -7.62 -0.15
#